data_ae0f7038f95cd9b3ff8aa2aa2e3e79e1
#
_entry.id   ae0f7038f95cd9b3ff8aa2aa2e3e79e1
#
_cell.length_a   1.000
_cell.length_b   1.000
_cell.length_c   1.000
_cell.angle_alpha   90.00
_cell.angle_beta   90.00
_cell.angle_gamma   90.00
#
_symmetry.space_group_name_H-M   'P 1'
#
loop_
_entity.id
_entity.type
_entity.pdbx_description
1 polymer ?
#
loop_
_entity_poly.entity_id
_entity_poly.type
_entity_poly.pdbx_seq_one_letter_code
_entity_poly.pdbx_strand_id
1 'polypeptide(L)'
;MGGDDYDRNALINRTLPQMQLGSSSGSSTLPSIESHGKLRTSGPAIDRFTVKGNAIITGGAGTLALQGARALLEHGLGGVVLFDINPKSDHPSISSLIADFPKATILLKQVDVTNVEKVNQAVHEVATELGSVNTLCCYAGVVGCVHALEISAEEWRRTLEINTTGAFLCAQAVAKKMVDQNSGGSIVFIASISAHTVNYPQPQIAYNVSKSALLHMKSSLAAEWSRYGIRVNTISPGYMDTILNEGAGLAEARNIWTSRNPMGRMGKPDELSGALVLLCSGAGSYINGSDLIVDGGQTVF
;
A
#
# COMPACT_ATOMS: atom_id res chain seq x y z
N MET A 1 -30.72 6.36 15.63
CA MET A 1 -29.92 7.42 14.99
C MET A 1 -30.72 7.90 13.80
N GLY A 2 -31.18 9.15 13.83
CA GLY A 2 -32.10 9.71 12.88
C GLY A 2 -31.51 9.70 11.48
N GLY A 3 -32.31 9.22 10.52
CA GLY A 3 -32.00 9.40 9.13
C GLY A 3 -32.05 10.89 8.81
N ASP A 4 -30.94 11.45 8.38
CA ASP A 4 -30.95 12.72 7.72
C ASP A 4 -31.87 12.56 6.49
N ASP A 5 -32.97 13.28 6.49
CA ASP A 5 -33.84 13.40 5.33
C ASP A 5 -33.00 13.93 4.18
N TYR A 6 -32.65 13.05 3.24
CA TYR A 6 -31.97 13.43 2.01
C TYR A 6 -32.89 14.35 1.25
N ASP A 7 -32.71 15.68 1.43
CA ASP A 7 -33.46 16.68 0.67
C ASP A 7 -33.11 16.53 -0.82
N ARG A 8 -34.04 15.95 -1.56
CA ARG A 8 -33.91 15.77 -3.02
C ARG A 8 -33.67 17.10 -3.74
N ASN A 9 -34.20 18.20 -3.21
CA ASN A 9 -34.04 19.55 -3.82
C ASN A 9 -32.58 20.03 -3.62
N ALA A 10 -31.95 19.73 -2.49
CA ALA A 10 -30.53 20.00 -2.26
C ALA A 10 -29.64 19.19 -3.21
N LEU A 11 -30.02 17.94 -3.51
CA LEU A 11 -29.29 17.11 -4.48
C LEU A 11 -29.38 17.61 -5.90
N ILE A 12 -30.55 18.15 -6.33
CA ILE A 12 -30.76 18.68 -7.68
C ILE A 12 -29.98 19.98 -7.89
N ASN A 13 -29.86 20.81 -6.85
CA ASN A 13 -29.25 22.15 -6.94
C ASN A 13 -27.77 22.16 -6.52
N ARG A 14 -27.16 20.99 -6.21
CA ARG A 14 -25.75 20.92 -5.81
C ARG A 14 -24.81 21.27 -6.95
N THR A 15 -23.79 22.04 -6.67
CA THR A 15 -22.64 22.22 -7.56
C THR A 15 -21.69 21.04 -7.41
N LEU A 16 -21.40 20.35 -8.51
CA LEU A 16 -20.45 19.24 -8.50
C LEU A 16 -19.02 19.79 -8.56
N PRO A 17 -18.13 19.41 -7.62
CA PRO A 17 -16.72 19.71 -7.76
C PRO A 17 -16.17 19.02 -9.01
N GLN A 18 -15.35 19.75 -9.78
CA GLN A 18 -14.74 19.22 -11.00
C GLN A 18 -13.35 18.66 -10.70
N MET A 19 -13.09 17.44 -11.15
CA MET A 19 -11.76 16.88 -11.15
C MET A 19 -10.86 17.70 -12.07
N GLN A 20 -9.67 18.06 -11.58
CA GLN A 20 -8.68 18.77 -12.39
C GLN A 20 -7.53 17.82 -12.70
N LEU A 21 -7.26 17.62 -13.98
CA LEU A 21 -6.12 16.80 -14.42
C LEU A 21 -4.82 17.60 -14.34
N GLY A 22 -3.70 16.88 -14.29
CA GLY A 22 -2.37 17.48 -14.37
C GLY A 22 -2.17 18.21 -15.71
N SER A 23 -1.41 19.30 -15.69
CA SER A 23 -1.01 20.01 -16.90
C SER A 23 0.48 19.83 -17.18
N SER A 24 0.88 19.88 -18.45
CA SER A 24 2.28 19.74 -18.87
C SER A 24 3.20 20.83 -18.29
N SER A 25 2.64 21.96 -17.85
CA SER A 25 3.40 23.10 -17.34
C SER A 25 3.60 23.10 -15.82
N GLY A 26 3.00 22.17 -15.09
CA GLY A 26 2.99 22.18 -13.61
C GLY A 26 3.14 20.81 -12.95
N SER A 27 3.38 19.75 -13.69
CA SER A 27 3.46 18.41 -13.11
C SER A 27 4.89 18.11 -12.62
N SER A 28 5.04 17.92 -11.31
CA SER A 28 6.31 17.47 -10.68
C SER A 28 6.71 16.04 -11.09
N THR A 29 5.83 15.30 -11.81
CA THR A 29 6.11 13.96 -12.32
C THR A 29 6.78 13.96 -13.69
N LEU A 30 6.78 15.10 -14.40
CA LEU A 30 7.46 15.16 -15.70
C LEU A 30 8.97 15.11 -15.51
N PRO A 31 9.67 14.28 -16.32
CA PRO A 31 11.10 14.44 -16.50
C PRO A 31 11.37 15.88 -16.96
N SER A 32 12.45 16.50 -16.48
CA SER A 32 12.80 17.86 -16.91
C SER A 32 12.76 17.97 -18.44
N ILE A 33 12.21 19.06 -18.96
CA ILE A 33 11.96 19.30 -20.41
C ILE A 33 13.24 19.17 -21.27
N GLU A 34 14.41 19.24 -20.66
CA GLU A 34 15.70 19.09 -21.34
C GLU A 34 15.96 17.70 -21.98
N SER A 35 15.08 16.72 -21.70
CA SER A 35 15.27 15.32 -22.15
C SER A 35 14.40 14.91 -23.34
N HIS A 36 13.62 15.80 -23.96
CA HIS A 36 12.82 15.44 -25.13
C HIS A 36 13.72 15.09 -26.31
N GLY A 37 13.80 13.79 -26.64
CA GLY A 37 14.50 13.27 -27.81
C GLY A 37 15.91 12.73 -27.58
N LYS A 38 16.48 12.82 -26.38
CA LYS A 38 17.74 12.16 -26.05
C LYS A 38 17.51 10.96 -25.16
N LEU A 39 17.90 9.77 -25.62
CA LEU A 39 18.04 8.62 -24.72
C LEU A 39 18.92 9.03 -23.55
N ARG A 40 18.46 8.83 -22.31
CA ARG A 40 19.29 9.04 -21.11
C ARG A 40 20.52 8.14 -21.21
N THR A 41 21.68 8.73 -21.49
CA THR A 41 22.95 8.01 -21.66
C THR A 41 23.84 8.07 -20.43
N SER A 42 23.45 8.75 -19.37
CA SER A 42 24.29 8.97 -18.18
C SER A 42 23.72 8.35 -16.93
N GLY A 43 24.52 7.52 -16.27
CA GLY A 43 24.28 6.85 -15.00
C GLY A 43 24.09 5.35 -15.11
N PRO A 44 24.47 4.57 -14.07
CA PRO A 44 24.20 3.15 -14.00
C PRO A 44 22.72 2.84 -14.12
N ALA A 45 22.37 1.70 -14.72
CA ALA A 45 20.97 1.28 -14.89
C ALA A 45 20.22 1.16 -13.55
N ILE A 46 20.95 0.85 -12.49
CA ILE A 46 20.44 0.75 -11.12
C ILE A 46 19.84 2.07 -10.60
N ASP A 47 20.31 3.22 -11.05
CA ASP A 47 19.84 4.54 -10.61
C ASP A 47 18.34 4.74 -10.87
N ARG A 48 17.77 4.05 -11.88
CA ARG A 48 16.33 4.09 -12.14
C ARG A 48 15.51 3.48 -11.00
N PHE A 49 16.09 2.50 -10.30
CA PHE A 49 15.46 1.79 -9.20
C PHE A 49 15.80 2.38 -7.83
N THR A 50 16.53 3.51 -7.79
CA THR A 50 16.81 4.20 -6.55
C THR A 50 15.51 4.80 -5.98
N VAL A 51 15.21 4.45 -4.74
CA VAL A 51 14.10 5.01 -3.95
C VAL A 51 14.63 6.16 -3.11
N LYS A 52 14.05 7.34 -3.28
CA LYS A 52 14.52 8.55 -2.60
C LYS A 52 13.56 9.02 -1.53
N GLY A 53 14.08 9.77 -0.56
CA GLY A 53 13.30 10.37 0.53
C GLY A 53 12.99 9.38 1.64
N ASN A 54 11.80 9.49 2.21
CA ASN A 54 11.39 8.72 3.38
C ASN A 54 10.01 8.08 3.17
N ALA A 55 9.80 6.94 3.83
CA ALA A 55 8.57 6.16 3.71
C ALA A 55 7.84 6.00 5.05
N ILE A 56 6.52 5.90 4.96
CA ILE A 56 5.66 5.36 6.00
C ILE A 56 5.15 4.00 5.52
N ILE A 57 5.22 2.99 6.39
CA ILE A 57 4.71 1.64 6.11
C ILE A 57 3.74 1.26 7.23
N THR A 58 2.45 1.06 6.89
CA THR A 58 1.44 0.64 7.87
C THR A 58 1.39 -0.88 7.99
N GLY A 59 0.99 -1.41 9.16
CA GLY A 59 1.15 -2.83 9.48
C GLY A 59 2.63 -3.22 9.52
N GLY A 60 3.46 -2.28 9.95
CA GLY A 60 4.91 -2.29 9.79
C GLY A 60 5.65 -3.39 10.54
N ALA A 61 5.02 -4.04 11.54
CA ALA A 61 5.57 -5.20 12.22
C ALA A 61 5.31 -6.53 11.50
N GLY A 62 4.50 -6.52 10.43
CA GLY A 62 4.18 -7.72 9.65
C GLY A 62 5.33 -8.15 8.74
N THR A 63 5.41 -9.47 8.47
CA THR A 63 6.49 -10.08 7.66
C THR A 63 6.66 -9.41 6.29
N LEU A 64 5.56 -9.20 5.55
CA LEU A 64 5.61 -8.58 4.22
C LEU A 64 6.00 -7.10 4.29
N ALA A 65 5.56 -6.39 5.32
CA ALA A 65 5.89 -4.98 5.52
C ALA A 65 7.38 -4.78 5.85
N LEU A 66 7.94 -5.63 6.71
CA LEU A 66 9.38 -5.62 7.07
C LEU A 66 10.25 -5.98 5.86
N GLN A 67 9.83 -6.94 5.04
CA GLN A 67 10.52 -7.26 3.80
C GLN A 67 10.43 -6.10 2.79
N GLY A 68 9.28 -5.44 2.70
CA GLY A 68 9.11 -4.23 1.88
C GLY A 68 10.01 -3.07 2.37
N ALA A 69 10.08 -2.85 3.68
CA ALA A 69 10.99 -1.85 4.28
C ALA A 69 12.44 -2.13 3.91
N ARG A 70 12.88 -3.40 4.06
CA ARG A 70 14.23 -3.84 3.68
C ARG A 70 14.51 -3.53 2.21
N ALA A 71 13.61 -3.93 1.32
CA ALA A 71 13.79 -3.71 -0.12
C ALA A 71 13.93 -2.22 -0.48
N LEU A 72 13.13 -1.35 0.12
CA LEU A 72 13.23 0.09 -0.12
C LEU A 72 14.55 0.67 0.42
N LEU A 73 15.02 0.23 1.59
CA LEU A 73 16.30 0.64 2.18
C LEU A 73 17.49 0.15 1.34
N GLU A 74 17.48 -1.08 0.85
CA GLU A 74 18.48 -1.63 -0.07
C GLU A 74 18.60 -0.80 -1.37
N HIS A 75 17.50 -0.14 -1.76
CA HIS A 75 17.45 0.71 -2.95
C HIS A 75 17.61 2.21 -2.63
N GLY A 76 18.12 2.57 -1.47
CA GLY A 76 18.56 3.93 -1.17
C GLY A 76 17.56 4.81 -0.42
N LEU A 77 16.47 4.25 0.12
CA LEU A 77 15.56 4.99 0.98
C LEU A 77 16.30 5.54 2.21
N GLY A 78 16.14 6.83 2.52
CA GLY A 78 16.85 7.49 3.61
C GLY A 78 16.29 7.20 5.00
N GLY A 79 14.97 7.03 5.10
CA GLY A 79 14.31 6.71 6.36
C GLY A 79 12.98 6.01 6.16
N VAL A 80 12.59 5.18 7.14
CA VAL A 80 11.31 4.49 7.17
C VAL A 80 10.69 4.54 8.56
N VAL A 81 9.40 4.83 8.62
CA VAL A 81 8.63 4.74 9.86
C VAL A 81 7.58 3.64 9.73
N LEU A 82 7.66 2.69 10.64
CA LEU A 82 6.77 1.55 10.71
C LEU A 82 5.60 1.89 11.63
N PHE A 83 4.40 2.07 11.06
CA PHE A 83 3.16 2.24 11.81
C PHE A 83 2.55 0.87 12.09
N ASP A 84 2.28 0.57 13.35
CA ASP A 84 1.57 -0.64 13.74
C ASP A 84 0.70 -0.38 14.95
N ILE A 85 -0.37 -1.14 15.12
CA ILE A 85 -1.22 -1.04 16.30
C ILE A 85 -0.51 -1.57 17.56
N ASN A 86 0.44 -2.48 17.37
CA ASN A 86 1.22 -3.08 18.44
C ASN A 86 2.69 -3.26 18.01
N PRO A 87 3.45 -2.16 17.84
CA PRO A 87 4.84 -2.24 17.45
C PRO A 87 5.67 -2.75 18.62
N LYS A 88 6.15 -3.99 18.54
CA LYS A 88 7.08 -4.55 19.52
C LYS A 88 8.50 -4.18 19.10
N SER A 89 9.13 -3.29 19.86
CA SER A 89 10.51 -2.83 19.61
C SER A 89 11.56 -3.94 19.72
N ASP A 90 11.27 -5.00 20.47
CA ASP A 90 12.11 -6.17 20.66
C ASP A 90 11.90 -7.27 19.60
N HIS A 91 11.13 -6.99 18.56
CA HIS A 91 10.91 -7.97 17.48
C HIS A 91 12.23 -8.22 16.73
N PRO A 92 12.72 -9.50 16.66
CA PRO A 92 14.03 -9.81 16.09
C PRO A 92 14.26 -9.27 14.68
N SER A 93 13.24 -9.32 13.81
CA SER A 93 13.35 -8.82 12.45
C SER A 93 13.48 -7.28 12.37
N ILE A 94 12.91 -6.55 13.33
CA ILE A 94 13.05 -5.08 13.40
C ILE A 94 14.47 -4.75 13.89
N SER A 95 14.95 -5.43 14.90
CA SER A 95 16.34 -5.27 15.40
C SER A 95 17.36 -5.58 14.31
N SER A 96 17.15 -6.66 13.54
CA SER A 96 17.98 -6.97 12.37
C SER A 96 17.92 -5.87 11.31
N LEU A 97 16.74 -5.36 10.99
CA LEU A 97 16.58 -4.28 10.00
C LEU A 97 17.37 -3.04 10.42
N ILE A 98 17.30 -2.64 11.68
CA ILE A 98 18.05 -1.49 12.22
C ILE A 98 19.58 -1.74 12.15
N ALA A 99 20.01 -2.94 12.50
CA ALA A 99 21.43 -3.29 12.48
C ALA A 99 22.02 -3.32 11.06
N ASP A 100 21.23 -3.80 10.09
CA ASP A 100 21.65 -3.92 8.69
C ASP A 100 21.73 -2.55 7.97
N PHE A 101 20.96 -1.56 8.43
CA PHE A 101 20.91 -0.21 7.82
C PHE A 101 21.26 0.91 8.80
N PRO A 102 22.49 0.95 9.35
CA PRO A 102 22.86 1.89 10.39
C PRO A 102 22.89 3.37 9.95
N LYS A 103 22.84 3.63 8.65
CA LYS A 103 22.80 5.00 8.10
C LYS A 103 21.37 5.49 7.84
N ALA A 104 20.39 4.62 7.84
CA ALA A 104 19.00 4.97 7.63
C ALA A 104 18.31 5.26 8.97
N THR A 105 17.34 6.17 8.96
CA THR A 105 16.48 6.40 10.12
C THR A 105 15.32 5.41 10.09
N ILE A 106 15.28 4.50 11.05
CA ILE A 106 14.20 3.50 11.17
C ILE A 106 13.49 3.72 12.50
N LEU A 107 12.21 4.09 12.43
CA LEU A 107 11.38 4.41 13.60
C LEU A 107 10.14 3.52 13.64
N LEU A 108 9.65 3.30 14.86
CA LEU A 108 8.38 2.62 15.11
C LEU A 108 7.42 3.58 15.78
N LYS A 109 6.17 3.62 15.29
CA LYS A 109 5.10 4.41 15.93
C LYS A 109 3.86 3.54 16.13
N GLN A 110 3.28 3.63 17.32
CA GLN A 110 2.01 2.97 17.60
C GLN A 110 0.87 3.80 16.99
N VAL A 111 0.28 3.28 15.92
CA VAL A 111 -0.80 3.94 15.18
C VAL A 111 -1.90 2.95 14.86
N ASP A 112 -3.10 3.26 15.32
CA ASP A 112 -4.33 2.63 14.84
C ASP A 112 -4.75 3.35 13.55
N VAL A 113 -4.70 2.66 12.42
CA VAL A 113 -5.03 3.23 11.11
C VAL A 113 -6.49 3.66 10.97
N THR A 114 -7.38 3.18 11.86
CA THR A 114 -8.79 3.54 11.89
C THR A 114 -9.06 4.86 12.63
N ASN A 115 -8.08 5.36 13.36
CA ASN A 115 -8.19 6.61 14.11
C ASN A 115 -7.60 7.78 13.32
N VAL A 116 -8.46 8.62 12.75
CA VAL A 116 -8.07 9.72 11.85
C VAL A 116 -7.17 10.75 12.54
N GLU A 117 -7.41 11.08 13.80
CA GLU A 117 -6.63 12.04 14.57
C GLU A 117 -5.21 11.53 14.79
N LYS A 118 -5.08 10.26 15.23
CA LYS A 118 -3.77 9.61 15.44
C LYS A 118 -2.98 9.47 14.14
N VAL A 119 -3.65 9.12 13.04
CA VAL A 119 -3.00 9.03 11.72
C VAL A 119 -2.48 10.40 11.29
N ASN A 120 -3.28 11.46 11.35
CA ASN A 120 -2.87 12.81 10.98
C ASN A 120 -1.70 13.30 11.85
N GLN A 121 -1.79 13.10 13.17
CA GLN A 121 -0.72 13.46 14.11
C GLN A 121 0.57 12.72 13.78
N ALA A 122 0.52 11.40 13.62
CA ALA A 122 1.70 10.58 13.34
C ALA A 122 2.36 10.94 12.02
N VAL A 123 1.60 11.21 10.95
CA VAL A 123 2.14 11.67 9.66
C VAL A 123 2.82 13.03 9.79
N HIS A 124 2.23 13.96 10.58
CA HIS A 124 2.86 15.27 10.84
C HIS A 124 4.18 15.12 11.58
N GLU A 125 4.21 14.30 12.63
CA GLU A 125 5.43 14.02 13.39
C GLU A 125 6.52 13.41 12.51
N VAL A 126 6.19 12.40 11.69
CA VAL A 126 7.14 11.78 10.75
C VAL A 126 7.74 12.80 9.79
N ALA A 127 6.91 13.68 9.22
CA ALA A 127 7.40 14.72 8.32
C ALA A 127 8.33 15.71 9.03
N THR A 128 8.10 15.96 10.31
CA THR A 128 8.97 16.83 11.12
C THR A 128 10.28 16.13 11.47
N GLU A 129 10.22 14.86 11.89
CA GLU A 129 11.38 14.08 12.31
C GLU A 129 12.33 13.73 11.14
N LEU A 130 11.75 13.36 9.99
CA LEU A 130 12.52 12.95 8.79
C LEU A 130 12.70 14.05 7.75
N GLY A 131 12.06 15.21 7.92
CA GLY A 131 12.08 16.33 6.98
C GLY A 131 11.14 16.15 5.76
N SER A 132 10.74 14.94 5.43
CA SER A 132 9.80 14.69 4.32
C SER A 132 9.12 13.32 4.45
N VAL A 133 7.99 13.17 3.73
CA VAL A 133 7.34 11.88 3.44
C VAL A 133 7.10 11.79 1.94
N ASN A 134 7.70 10.81 1.27
CA ASN A 134 7.68 10.66 -0.19
C ASN A 134 7.05 9.34 -0.64
N THR A 135 6.93 8.38 0.26
CA THR A 135 6.38 7.04 -0.04
C THR A 135 5.44 6.60 1.09
N LEU A 136 4.31 6.02 0.72
CA LEU A 136 3.43 5.31 1.63
C LEU A 136 3.18 3.89 1.11
N CYS A 137 3.35 2.89 1.98
CA CYS A 137 3.01 1.50 1.68
C CYS A 137 2.00 1.01 2.71
N CYS A 138 0.77 0.70 2.28
CA CYS A 138 -0.31 0.28 3.16
C CYS A 138 -0.38 -1.24 3.24
N TYR A 139 0.27 -1.82 4.27
CA TYR A 139 0.22 -3.26 4.57
C TYR A 139 -0.77 -3.59 5.69
N ALA A 140 -1.21 -2.62 6.48
CA ALA A 140 -2.16 -2.86 7.56
C ALA A 140 -3.41 -3.55 7.03
N GLY A 141 -3.81 -4.64 7.68
CA GLY A 141 -4.98 -5.39 7.29
C GLY A 141 -5.18 -6.63 8.15
N VAL A 142 -6.42 -7.08 8.18
CA VAL A 142 -6.86 -8.29 8.86
C VAL A 142 -7.60 -9.19 7.90
N VAL A 143 -7.56 -10.49 8.16
CA VAL A 143 -8.33 -11.51 7.44
C VAL A 143 -9.21 -12.25 8.44
N GLY A 144 -10.46 -12.53 8.06
CA GLY A 144 -11.36 -13.42 8.77
C GLY A 144 -11.91 -14.46 7.79
N CYS A 145 -12.02 -15.69 8.24
CA CYS A 145 -12.52 -16.82 7.45
C CYS A 145 -13.82 -17.31 8.09
N VAL A 146 -14.95 -16.75 7.66
CA VAL A 146 -16.29 -17.06 8.16
C VAL A 146 -17.25 -17.18 6.98
N HIS A 147 -18.15 -18.16 7.03
CA HIS A 147 -19.19 -18.33 6.01
C HIS A 147 -20.10 -17.09 5.93
N ALA A 148 -20.50 -16.72 4.71
CA ALA A 148 -21.25 -15.51 4.46
C ALA A 148 -22.60 -15.42 5.20
N LEU A 149 -23.22 -16.57 5.54
CA LEU A 149 -24.44 -16.62 6.33
C LEU A 149 -24.20 -16.47 7.85
N GLU A 150 -22.97 -16.58 8.30
CA GLU A 150 -22.60 -16.62 9.73
C GLU A 150 -21.78 -15.39 10.18
N ILE A 151 -21.19 -14.67 9.23
CA ILE A 151 -20.37 -13.50 9.56
C ILE A 151 -21.23 -12.44 10.26
N SER A 152 -20.74 -11.95 11.39
CA SER A 152 -21.42 -10.86 12.12
C SER A 152 -21.26 -9.52 11.41
N ALA A 153 -22.23 -8.63 11.61
CA ALA A 153 -22.12 -7.26 11.09
C ALA A 153 -20.94 -6.50 11.70
N GLU A 154 -20.52 -6.84 12.91
CA GLU A 154 -19.36 -6.26 13.58
C GLU A 154 -18.05 -6.69 12.89
N GLU A 155 -17.87 -7.98 12.66
CA GLU A 155 -16.68 -8.51 11.95
C GLU A 155 -16.59 -7.96 10.52
N TRP A 156 -17.72 -7.91 9.82
CA TRP A 156 -17.81 -7.28 8.50
C TRP A 156 -17.31 -5.83 8.54
N ARG A 157 -17.90 -5.00 9.43
CA ARG A 157 -17.52 -3.57 9.54
C ARG A 157 -16.07 -3.42 9.96
N ARG A 158 -15.60 -4.21 10.94
CA ARG A 158 -14.22 -4.16 11.41
C ARG A 158 -13.22 -4.46 10.28
N THR A 159 -13.51 -5.46 9.44
CA THR A 159 -12.64 -5.82 8.33
C THR A 159 -12.54 -4.69 7.30
N LEU A 160 -13.69 -4.10 6.92
CA LEU A 160 -13.70 -2.96 6.00
C LEU A 160 -13.05 -1.72 6.62
N GLU A 161 -13.30 -1.47 7.90
CA GLU A 161 -12.75 -0.32 8.60
C GLU A 161 -11.21 -0.35 8.62
N ILE A 162 -10.62 -1.50 8.92
CA ILE A 162 -9.16 -1.64 8.93
C ILE A 162 -8.59 -1.66 7.51
N ASN A 163 -9.11 -2.54 6.64
CA ASN A 163 -8.47 -2.83 5.35
C ASN A 163 -8.72 -1.74 4.30
N THR A 164 -9.85 -1.05 4.38
CA THR A 164 -10.29 -0.08 3.37
C THR A 164 -10.27 1.34 3.92
N THR A 165 -11.04 1.62 4.97
CA THR A 165 -11.10 2.98 5.57
C THR A 165 -9.73 3.38 6.11
N GLY A 166 -9.05 2.52 6.86
CA GLY A 166 -7.73 2.80 7.42
C GLY A 166 -6.67 3.06 6.35
N ALA A 167 -6.70 2.30 5.24
CA ALA A 167 -5.81 2.55 4.10
C ALA A 167 -6.08 3.92 3.46
N PHE A 168 -7.36 4.31 3.30
CA PHE A 168 -7.75 5.62 2.79
C PHE A 168 -7.30 6.76 3.72
N LEU A 169 -7.51 6.64 5.03
CA LEU A 169 -7.13 7.66 6.01
C LEU A 169 -5.62 7.91 5.98
N CYS A 170 -4.82 6.86 5.95
CA CYS A 170 -3.36 6.96 5.81
C CYS A 170 -2.96 7.61 4.49
N ALA A 171 -3.57 7.19 3.38
CA ALA A 171 -3.29 7.74 2.06
C ALA A 171 -3.63 9.23 1.99
N GLN A 172 -4.79 9.63 2.54
CA GLN A 172 -5.21 11.03 2.56
C GLN A 172 -4.28 11.91 3.39
N ALA A 173 -3.89 11.45 4.60
CA ALA A 173 -2.97 12.19 5.46
C ALA A 173 -1.61 12.39 4.81
N VAL A 174 -1.05 11.32 4.21
CA VAL A 174 0.25 11.38 3.52
C VAL A 174 0.15 12.21 2.24
N ALA A 175 -0.91 12.08 1.46
CA ALA A 175 -1.09 12.88 0.25
C ALA A 175 -1.17 14.38 0.55
N LYS A 176 -1.91 14.79 1.60
CA LYS A 176 -1.91 16.19 2.06
C LYS A 176 -0.50 16.67 2.37
N LYS A 177 0.30 15.86 3.05
CA LYS A 177 1.70 16.21 3.36
C LYS A 177 2.56 16.30 2.10
N MET A 178 2.41 15.39 1.14
CA MET A 178 3.13 15.46 -0.14
C MET A 178 2.75 16.71 -0.96
N VAL A 179 1.48 17.14 -0.89
CA VAL A 179 1.03 18.41 -1.50
C VAL A 179 1.67 19.61 -0.81
N ASP A 180 1.65 19.67 0.53
CA ASP A 180 2.26 20.75 1.30
C ASP A 180 3.77 20.86 1.02
N GLN A 181 4.46 19.73 0.84
CA GLN A 181 5.88 19.65 0.50
C GLN A 181 6.16 20.02 -0.97
N ASN A 182 5.13 20.06 -1.82
CA ASN A 182 5.26 20.18 -3.28
C ASN A 182 6.26 19.17 -3.88
N SER A 183 6.28 17.95 -3.34
CA SER A 183 7.28 16.92 -3.69
C SER A 183 6.76 15.85 -4.63
N GLY A 184 5.43 15.71 -4.74
CA GLY A 184 4.85 14.49 -5.27
C GLY A 184 5.19 13.28 -4.40
N GLY A 185 5.02 12.07 -4.93
CA GLY A 185 5.35 10.86 -4.21
C GLY A 185 4.73 9.59 -4.79
N SER A 186 4.87 8.48 -4.06
CA SER A 186 4.29 7.18 -4.43
C SER A 186 3.50 6.58 -3.27
N ILE A 187 2.28 6.16 -3.55
CA ILE A 187 1.41 5.44 -2.62
C ILE A 187 1.15 4.06 -3.20
N VAL A 188 1.41 3.02 -2.41
CA VAL A 188 1.19 1.62 -2.79
C VAL A 188 0.28 0.96 -1.77
N PHE A 189 -0.90 0.53 -2.22
CA PHE A 189 -1.77 -0.32 -1.41
C PHE A 189 -1.42 -1.79 -1.64
N ILE A 190 -1.38 -2.58 -0.58
CA ILE A 190 -1.26 -4.03 -0.68
C ILE A 190 -2.68 -4.62 -0.71
N ALA A 191 -3.11 -4.92 -1.93
CA ALA A 191 -4.37 -5.59 -2.17
C ALA A 191 -4.23 -7.11 -1.95
N SER A 192 -4.69 -7.93 -2.87
CA SER A 192 -4.59 -9.40 -2.83
C SER A 192 -5.16 -9.98 -4.14
N ILE A 193 -4.80 -11.21 -4.49
CA ILE A 193 -5.55 -12.00 -5.47
C ILE A 193 -7.04 -12.12 -5.09
N SER A 194 -7.35 -12.02 -3.80
CA SER A 194 -8.73 -11.99 -3.27
C SER A 194 -9.56 -10.82 -3.81
N ALA A 195 -8.92 -9.80 -4.35
CA ALA A 195 -9.60 -8.70 -5.03
C ALA A 195 -10.05 -9.03 -6.45
N HIS A 196 -9.51 -10.09 -7.03
CA HIS A 196 -9.73 -10.51 -8.42
C HIS A 196 -10.52 -11.81 -8.52
N THR A 197 -10.25 -12.75 -7.62
CA THR A 197 -10.87 -14.07 -7.59
C THR A 197 -11.32 -14.45 -6.20
N VAL A 198 -12.26 -15.40 -6.10
CA VAL A 198 -12.69 -15.93 -4.81
C VAL A 198 -11.70 -16.98 -4.31
N ASN A 199 -11.32 -16.86 -3.06
CA ASN A 199 -10.40 -17.80 -2.41
C ASN A 199 -11.07 -19.18 -2.20
N TYR A 200 -10.27 -20.22 -2.31
CA TYR A 200 -10.67 -21.58 -2.00
C TYR A 200 -9.49 -22.28 -1.30
N PRO A 201 -9.71 -23.05 -0.22
CA PRO A 201 -11.02 -23.54 0.27
C PRO A 201 -11.73 -22.62 1.28
N GLN A 202 -11.06 -21.56 1.78
CA GLN A 202 -11.59 -20.74 2.85
C GLN A 202 -12.62 -19.69 2.37
N PRO A 203 -13.79 -19.58 3.05
CA PRO A 203 -14.72 -18.48 2.83
C PRO A 203 -14.23 -17.23 3.56
N GLN A 204 -14.12 -16.09 2.85
CA GLN A 204 -13.60 -14.85 3.43
C GLN A 204 -14.18 -13.60 2.75
N ILE A 205 -15.51 -13.54 2.66
CA ILE A 205 -16.22 -12.51 1.89
C ILE A 205 -15.84 -11.07 2.29
N ALA A 206 -15.75 -10.75 3.59
CA ALA A 206 -15.41 -9.40 4.05
C ALA A 206 -14.00 -9.00 3.61
N TYR A 207 -13.04 -9.92 3.68
CA TYR A 207 -11.69 -9.70 3.20
C TYR A 207 -11.66 -9.47 1.70
N ASN A 208 -12.32 -10.33 0.91
CA ASN A 208 -12.35 -10.22 -0.55
C ASN A 208 -12.92 -8.86 -0.98
N VAL A 209 -14.05 -8.44 -0.40
CA VAL A 209 -14.66 -7.14 -0.68
C VAL A 209 -13.74 -5.99 -0.27
N SER A 210 -13.11 -6.06 0.91
CA SER A 210 -12.20 -5.02 1.38
C SER A 210 -10.99 -4.83 0.46
N LYS A 211 -10.44 -5.92 -0.09
CA LYS A 211 -9.30 -5.88 -1.01
C LYS A 211 -9.70 -5.43 -2.43
N SER A 212 -10.90 -5.82 -2.88
CA SER A 212 -11.46 -5.30 -4.15
C SER A 212 -11.68 -3.79 -4.10
N ALA A 213 -12.12 -3.26 -2.95
CA ALA A 213 -12.28 -1.82 -2.76
C ALA A 213 -10.97 -1.03 -2.95
N LEU A 214 -9.82 -1.60 -2.58
CA LEU A 214 -8.51 -0.97 -2.79
C LEU A 214 -8.17 -0.80 -4.28
N LEU A 215 -8.60 -1.73 -5.14
CA LEU A 215 -8.35 -1.62 -6.59
C LEU A 215 -9.08 -0.43 -7.20
N HIS A 216 -10.31 -0.16 -6.78
CA HIS A 216 -11.04 1.01 -7.28
C HIS A 216 -10.60 2.29 -6.60
N MET A 217 -10.35 2.27 -5.31
CA MET A 217 -9.78 3.40 -4.56
C MET A 217 -8.48 3.88 -5.21
N LYS A 218 -7.54 2.97 -5.50
CA LYS A 218 -6.31 3.27 -6.22
C LYS A 218 -6.58 4.04 -7.53
N SER A 219 -7.56 3.61 -8.33
CA SER A 219 -7.88 4.25 -9.61
C SER A 219 -8.41 5.67 -9.43
N SER A 220 -9.32 5.87 -8.46
CA SER A 220 -9.87 7.18 -8.13
C SER A 220 -8.79 8.15 -7.66
N LEU A 221 -7.97 7.72 -6.69
CA LEU A 221 -6.91 8.55 -6.12
C LEU A 221 -5.79 8.84 -7.13
N ALA A 222 -5.46 7.88 -8.00
CA ALA A 222 -4.49 8.08 -9.08
C ALA A 222 -4.95 9.18 -10.05
N ALA A 223 -6.24 9.23 -10.37
CA ALA A 223 -6.79 10.27 -11.24
C ALA A 223 -6.79 11.65 -10.53
N GLU A 224 -7.27 11.71 -9.28
CA GLU A 224 -7.42 12.96 -8.54
C GLU A 224 -6.08 13.59 -8.14
N TRP A 225 -5.08 12.77 -7.77
CA TRP A 225 -3.84 13.26 -7.17
C TRP A 225 -2.65 13.34 -8.15
N SER A 226 -2.81 12.88 -9.40
CA SER A 226 -1.77 13.00 -10.43
C SER A 226 -1.31 14.44 -10.65
N ARG A 227 -2.23 15.41 -10.55
CA ARG A 227 -1.92 16.84 -10.66
C ARG A 227 -0.91 17.36 -9.63
N TYR A 228 -0.77 16.66 -8.50
CA TYR A 228 0.19 16.97 -7.44
C TYR A 228 1.48 16.13 -7.55
N GLY A 229 1.64 15.38 -8.61
CA GLY A 229 2.77 14.49 -8.78
C GLY A 229 2.74 13.23 -7.93
N ILE A 230 1.57 12.88 -7.38
CA ILE A 230 1.39 11.68 -6.54
C ILE A 230 0.89 10.55 -7.44
N ARG A 231 1.61 9.43 -7.43
CA ARG A 231 1.22 8.19 -8.10
C ARG A 231 0.60 7.23 -7.07
N VAL A 232 -0.47 6.58 -7.44
CA VAL A 232 -1.17 5.62 -6.57
C VAL A 232 -1.35 4.30 -7.32
N ASN A 233 -0.79 3.22 -6.78
CA ASN A 233 -0.81 1.89 -7.38
C ASN A 233 -1.15 0.82 -6.34
N THR A 234 -1.39 -0.40 -6.81
CA THR A 234 -1.56 -1.57 -5.95
C THR A 234 -0.60 -2.69 -6.31
N ILE A 235 -0.27 -3.50 -5.31
CA ILE A 235 0.29 -4.84 -5.50
C ILE A 235 -0.75 -5.81 -4.99
N SER A 236 -1.06 -6.85 -5.77
CA SER A 236 -1.97 -7.94 -5.42
C SER A 236 -1.17 -9.23 -5.23
N PRO A 237 -0.72 -9.54 -3.99
CA PRO A 237 -0.01 -10.79 -3.71
C PRO A 237 -0.92 -12.00 -3.83
N GLY A 238 -0.34 -13.12 -4.26
CA GLY A 238 -0.90 -14.46 -4.09
C GLY A 238 -0.74 -14.98 -2.66
N TYR A 239 -0.83 -16.30 -2.50
CA TYR A 239 -0.51 -16.94 -1.23
C TYR A 239 0.99 -16.87 -0.96
N MET A 240 1.35 -16.11 0.08
CA MET A 240 2.74 -15.89 0.49
C MET A 240 3.07 -16.76 1.70
N ASP A 241 4.28 -17.33 1.70
CA ASP A 241 4.79 -18.17 2.81
C ASP A 241 5.20 -17.28 3.98
N THR A 242 4.26 -17.05 4.88
CA THR A 242 4.40 -16.19 6.06
C THR A 242 3.81 -16.87 7.28
N ILE A 243 4.14 -16.36 8.46
CA ILE A 243 3.60 -16.86 9.74
C ILE A 243 2.06 -16.93 9.74
N LEU A 244 1.37 -16.01 9.05
CA LEU A 244 -0.10 -16.03 8.94
C LEU A 244 -0.62 -17.25 8.18
N ASN A 245 0.20 -17.86 7.36
CA ASN A 245 -0.14 -19.02 6.55
C ASN A 245 0.55 -20.30 7.04
N GLU A 246 1.15 -20.29 8.23
CA GLU A 246 1.80 -21.44 8.87
C GLU A 246 0.89 -22.09 9.91
N GLY A 247 1.22 -23.36 10.23
CA GLY A 247 0.57 -24.16 11.27
C GLY A 247 -0.10 -25.42 10.75
N ALA A 248 -0.18 -26.43 11.62
CA ALA A 248 -0.75 -27.74 11.27
C ALA A 248 -2.20 -27.67 10.81
N GLY A 249 -2.99 -26.71 11.33
CA GLY A 249 -4.38 -26.50 10.93
C GLY A 249 -4.54 -25.95 9.50
N LEU A 250 -3.48 -25.45 8.87
CA LEU A 250 -3.49 -24.94 7.50
C LEU A 250 -2.86 -25.89 6.48
N ALA A 251 -2.36 -27.05 6.89
CA ALA A 251 -1.63 -27.97 6.00
C ALA A 251 -2.46 -28.38 4.78
N GLU A 252 -3.73 -28.71 4.96
CA GLU A 252 -4.64 -29.06 3.86
C GLU A 252 -4.88 -27.88 2.92
N ALA A 253 -5.16 -26.70 3.48
CA ALA A 253 -5.35 -25.48 2.69
C ALA A 253 -4.08 -25.11 1.90
N ARG A 254 -2.89 -25.22 2.50
CA ARG A 254 -1.60 -24.99 1.83
C ARG A 254 -1.40 -25.95 0.66
N ASN A 255 -1.74 -27.23 0.81
CA ASN A 255 -1.68 -28.21 -0.28
C ASN A 255 -2.64 -27.81 -1.44
N ILE A 256 -3.84 -27.36 -1.11
CA ILE A 256 -4.80 -26.89 -2.11
C ILE A 256 -4.27 -25.63 -2.82
N TRP A 257 -3.76 -24.66 -2.08
CA TRP A 257 -3.20 -23.43 -2.66
C TRP A 257 -2.04 -23.70 -3.60
N THR A 258 -1.10 -24.55 -3.19
CA THR A 258 0.06 -24.92 -4.01
C THR A 258 -0.33 -25.74 -5.24
N SER A 259 -1.26 -26.70 -5.10
CA SER A 259 -1.71 -27.54 -6.23
C SER A 259 -2.49 -26.77 -7.30
N ARG A 260 -3.09 -25.63 -6.91
CA ARG A 260 -3.82 -24.72 -7.81
C ARG A 260 -2.98 -23.58 -8.35
N ASN A 261 -1.72 -23.47 -7.95
CA ASN A 261 -0.80 -22.46 -8.44
C ASN A 261 0.02 -23.01 -9.61
N PRO A 262 0.07 -22.34 -10.76
CA PRO A 262 0.89 -22.77 -11.91
C PRO A 262 2.37 -23.01 -11.58
N MET A 263 2.94 -22.26 -10.64
CA MET A 263 4.31 -22.47 -10.17
C MET A 263 4.43 -23.58 -9.12
N GLY A 264 3.32 -24.20 -8.68
CA GLY A 264 3.31 -25.33 -7.75
C GLY A 264 3.76 -25.01 -6.32
N ARG A 265 3.78 -23.74 -5.92
CA ARG A 265 4.27 -23.29 -4.62
C ARG A 265 3.62 -21.97 -4.19
N MET A 266 3.76 -21.66 -2.91
CA MET A 266 3.52 -20.32 -2.40
C MET A 266 4.69 -19.40 -2.73
N GLY A 267 4.43 -18.09 -2.81
CA GLY A 267 5.45 -17.06 -2.99
C GLY A 267 6.23 -16.81 -1.70
N LYS A 268 7.50 -16.44 -1.82
CA LYS A 268 8.28 -15.96 -0.68
C LYS A 268 8.07 -14.44 -0.49
N PRO A 269 8.15 -13.92 0.75
CA PRO A 269 7.98 -12.49 1.02
C PRO A 269 8.87 -11.56 0.17
N ASP A 270 10.11 -11.96 -0.12
CA ASP A 270 11.08 -11.21 -0.91
C ASP A 270 10.72 -11.12 -2.41
N GLU A 271 9.87 -12.04 -2.92
CA GLU A 271 9.42 -12.01 -4.31
C GLU A 271 8.47 -10.83 -4.61
N LEU A 272 7.97 -10.14 -3.58
CA LEU A 272 7.21 -8.87 -3.74
C LEU A 272 8.12 -7.64 -3.87
N SER A 273 9.39 -7.76 -3.48
CA SER A 273 10.33 -6.63 -3.37
C SER A 273 10.53 -5.91 -4.71
N GLY A 274 10.67 -6.66 -5.81
CA GLY A 274 10.86 -6.07 -7.14
C GLY A 274 9.69 -5.22 -7.60
N ALA A 275 8.46 -5.69 -7.37
CA ALA A 275 7.24 -4.93 -7.67
C ALA A 275 7.15 -3.65 -6.85
N LEU A 276 7.44 -3.73 -5.54
CA LEU A 276 7.41 -2.57 -4.65
C LEU A 276 8.45 -1.52 -5.05
N VAL A 277 9.69 -1.93 -5.27
CA VAL A 277 10.78 -1.04 -5.69
C VAL A 277 10.46 -0.38 -7.03
N LEU A 278 9.93 -1.13 -8.00
CA LEU A 278 9.47 -0.56 -9.28
C LEU A 278 8.46 0.56 -9.06
N LEU A 279 7.42 0.33 -8.25
CA LEU A 279 6.37 1.32 -8.02
C LEU A 279 6.84 2.53 -7.20
N CYS A 280 7.82 2.35 -6.30
CA CYS A 280 8.31 3.40 -5.42
C CYS A 280 9.50 4.19 -6.00
N SER A 281 10.11 3.73 -7.08
CA SER A 281 11.29 4.34 -7.70
C SER A 281 10.98 5.12 -8.98
N GLY A 282 12.02 5.74 -9.54
CA GLY A 282 11.96 6.40 -10.85
C GLY A 282 11.65 5.47 -12.01
N ALA A 283 11.93 4.16 -11.86
CA ALA A 283 11.58 3.16 -12.88
C ALA A 283 10.07 3.09 -13.13
N GLY A 284 9.26 3.34 -12.10
CA GLY A 284 7.80 3.36 -12.17
C GLY A 284 7.20 4.75 -12.39
N SER A 285 7.95 5.75 -12.81
CA SER A 285 7.50 7.15 -12.89
C SER A 285 6.27 7.38 -13.78
N TYR A 286 6.01 6.51 -14.75
CA TYR A 286 4.82 6.56 -15.60
C TYR A 286 3.77 5.48 -15.25
N ILE A 287 3.97 4.77 -14.15
CA ILE A 287 3.01 3.78 -13.63
C ILE A 287 2.13 4.48 -12.59
N ASN A 288 0.87 4.71 -12.95
CA ASN A 288 -0.12 5.34 -12.08
C ASN A 288 -1.49 4.68 -12.30
N GLY A 289 -2.18 4.32 -11.24
CA GLY A 289 -3.46 3.62 -11.32
C GLY A 289 -3.37 2.14 -11.72
N SER A 290 -2.18 1.54 -11.68
CA SER A 290 -1.94 0.14 -12.06
C SER A 290 -2.03 -0.80 -10.84
N ASP A 291 -2.36 -2.05 -11.11
CA ASP A 291 -2.24 -3.15 -10.17
C ASP A 291 -1.21 -4.15 -10.68
N LEU A 292 -0.27 -4.52 -9.83
CA LEU A 292 0.71 -5.57 -10.12
C LEU A 292 0.32 -6.83 -9.37
N ILE A 293 -0.20 -7.82 -10.09
CA ILE A 293 -0.49 -9.14 -9.54
C ILE A 293 0.82 -9.93 -9.45
N VAL A 294 1.18 -10.38 -8.25
CA VAL A 294 2.40 -11.16 -7.96
C VAL A 294 1.99 -12.44 -7.23
N ASP A 295 1.61 -13.45 -7.99
CA ASP A 295 0.86 -14.59 -7.48
C ASP A 295 1.29 -15.95 -8.03
N GLY A 296 2.36 -16.03 -8.81
CA GLY A 296 2.80 -17.27 -9.46
C GLY A 296 1.81 -17.78 -10.52
N GLY A 297 0.93 -16.91 -11.04
CA GLY A 297 -0.09 -17.26 -12.02
C GLY A 297 -1.38 -17.81 -11.43
N GLN A 298 -1.61 -17.71 -10.12
CA GLN A 298 -2.81 -18.23 -9.45
C GLN A 298 -4.12 -17.71 -10.05
N THR A 299 -4.12 -16.50 -10.61
CA THR A 299 -5.31 -15.83 -11.15
C THR A 299 -5.46 -15.93 -12.67
N VAL A 300 -4.64 -16.71 -13.36
CA VAL A 300 -4.71 -16.79 -14.84
C VAL A 300 -5.78 -17.76 -15.35
N PHE A 301 -6.35 -18.62 -14.47
CA PHE A 301 -7.51 -19.49 -14.76
C PHE A 301 -8.29 -19.89 -13.52
#